data_c72e9d75109c7b6fb749c2427b8f88cb
#
_entry.id   c72e9d75109c7b6fb749c2427b8f88cb
#
_cell.length_a   1.000
_cell.length_b   1.000
_cell.length_c   1.000
_cell.angle_alpha   90.00
_cell.angle_beta   90.00
_cell.angle_gamma   90.00
#
_symmetry.space_group_name_H-M   'P 1'
#
loop_
_entity.id
_entity.type
_entity.pdbx_description
1 polymer ?
#
loop_
_entity_poly.entity_id
_entity_poly.type
_entity_poly.pdbx_seq_one_letter_code
_entity_poly.pdbx_strand_id
1 'polypeptide(L)'
;MKVSIVVLNFNGINLLKKFIPQLIKNSNGYDIYVVDNNSSDNSISFLKTEFPEVKIIRNKENYGYAGGYNSGLKQIDSDLFICLNNDATFLDNKSIENIVKVFEKNSSIIAAQPRIINYSNKDFYDYAGASGGFIDLFGFPFCRGRILNHIENSTSYQTTREVFWASGACLAIRKKSFESVNGFDSSFFAHMEEIDLCWRLKNKDINNKIVVIGNSSVYHLGGGTLNDNSSFKYYLNFRNSIIMLVKNLPKRMLFISLFGRFLTDLLILVFSILTLRFNVFFGLLRAYSYLTINVFKLKRVKSNNEYYKFYYCKSIFYNYFFRSKKIFSKI
;
A
#
# COMPACT_ATOMS: atom_id res chain seq x y z
N MET A 1 0.41 -22.22 -11.51
CA MET A 1 -0.12 -20.85 -11.52
C MET A 1 0.88 -19.94 -12.23
N LYS A 2 0.44 -19.17 -13.24
CA LYS A 2 1.31 -18.19 -13.93
C LYS A 2 1.49 -16.95 -13.05
N VAL A 3 2.74 -16.58 -12.78
CA VAL A 3 3.08 -15.49 -11.85
C VAL A 3 3.92 -14.45 -12.58
N SER A 4 3.62 -13.18 -12.39
CA SER A 4 4.42 -12.07 -12.92
C SER A 4 4.78 -11.10 -11.81
N ILE A 5 6.05 -10.72 -11.74
CA ILE A 5 6.57 -9.66 -10.89
C ILE A 5 6.47 -8.37 -11.72
N VAL A 6 5.81 -7.36 -11.17
CA VAL A 6 5.53 -6.12 -11.91
C VAL A 6 6.06 -4.94 -11.11
N VAL A 7 7.01 -4.22 -11.69
CA VAL A 7 7.64 -3.03 -11.09
C VAL A 7 7.11 -1.79 -11.80
N LEU A 8 6.54 -0.84 -11.06
CA LEU A 8 6.16 0.45 -11.62
C LEU A 8 7.32 1.44 -11.50
N ASN A 9 7.68 2.09 -12.60
CA ASN A 9 8.78 3.05 -12.66
C ASN A 9 8.35 4.41 -13.21
N PHE A 10 8.88 5.48 -12.60
CA PHE A 10 8.81 6.84 -13.12
C PHE A 10 10.07 7.60 -12.75
N ASN A 11 10.89 7.96 -13.74
CA ASN A 11 12.16 8.67 -13.58
C ASN A 11 13.07 8.05 -12.49
N GLY A 12 13.15 6.72 -12.46
CA GLY A 12 13.78 5.97 -11.40
C GLY A 12 15.06 5.24 -11.82
N ILE A 13 15.82 5.73 -12.79
CA ILE A 13 17.01 5.05 -13.32
C ILE A 13 17.99 4.59 -12.24
N ASN A 14 18.23 5.41 -11.20
CA ASN A 14 19.16 5.08 -10.13
C ASN A 14 18.64 3.93 -9.24
N LEU A 15 17.31 3.88 -9.04
CA LEU A 15 16.65 2.79 -8.32
C LEU A 15 16.68 1.51 -9.15
N LEU A 16 16.37 1.57 -10.44
CA LEU A 16 16.46 0.41 -11.33
C LEU A 16 17.87 -0.16 -11.39
N LYS A 17 18.91 0.68 -11.50
CA LYS A 17 20.32 0.24 -11.46
C LYS A 17 20.64 -0.50 -10.16
N LYS A 18 20.09 -0.07 -9.05
CA LYS A 18 20.35 -0.66 -7.74
C LYS A 18 19.57 -1.95 -7.49
N PHE A 19 18.29 -2.01 -7.88
CA PHE A 19 17.37 -3.05 -7.43
C PHE A 19 17.06 -4.13 -8.49
N ILE A 20 17.08 -3.82 -9.80
CA ILE A 20 16.77 -4.80 -10.85
C ILE A 20 17.74 -5.98 -10.89
N PRO A 21 19.08 -5.81 -10.77
CA PRO A 21 20.00 -6.95 -10.76
C PRO A 21 19.69 -7.94 -9.64
N GLN A 22 19.38 -7.45 -8.45
CA GLN A 22 19.06 -8.30 -7.30
C GLN A 22 17.67 -8.93 -7.45
N LEU A 23 16.71 -8.22 -8.05
CA LEU A 23 15.40 -8.75 -8.33
C LEU A 23 15.47 -9.93 -9.30
N ILE A 24 16.22 -9.80 -10.39
CA ILE A 24 16.43 -10.88 -11.37
C ILE A 24 17.06 -12.09 -10.69
N LYS A 25 18.15 -11.89 -9.91
CA LYS A 25 18.81 -12.97 -9.17
C LYS A 25 17.86 -13.74 -8.26
N ASN A 26 16.90 -13.07 -7.62
CA ASN A 26 15.99 -13.65 -6.63
C ASN A 26 14.62 -14.02 -7.23
N SER A 27 14.41 -13.82 -8.53
CA SER A 27 13.11 -14.03 -9.19
C SER A 27 12.74 -15.48 -9.46
N ASN A 28 13.67 -16.42 -9.32
CA ASN A 28 13.46 -17.85 -9.64
C ASN A 28 12.93 -18.13 -11.06
N GLY A 29 13.27 -17.29 -12.03
CA GLY A 29 12.81 -17.42 -13.41
C GLY A 29 11.36 -16.98 -13.66
N TYR A 30 10.69 -16.37 -12.68
CA TYR A 30 9.40 -15.71 -12.91
C TYR A 30 9.58 -14.49 -13.80
N ASP A 31 8.58 -14.27 -14.68
CA ASP A 31 8.54 -13.12 -15.57
C ASP A 31 8.61 -11.79 -14.78
N ILE A 32 9.54 -10.93 -15.16
CA ILE A 32 9.66 -9.56 -14.61
C ILE A 32 9.18 -8.57 -15.66
N TYR A 33 8.23 -7.73 -15.27
CA TYR A 33 7.74 -6.60 -16.05
C TYR A 33 8.12 -5.30 -15.37
N VAL A 34 8.60 -4.33 -16.14
CA VAL A 34 8.68 -2.94 -15.71
C VAL A 34 7.63 -2.14 -16.47
N VAL A 35 6.66 -1.61 -15.73
CA VAL A 35 5.67 -0.66 -16.24
C VAL A 35 6.23 0.73 -16.08
N ASP A 36 6.65 1.33 -17.19
CA ASP A 36 7.21 2.69 -17.20
C ASP A 36 6.09 3.72 -17.35
N ASN A 37 6.00 4.61 -16.39
CA ASN A 37 4.98 5.66 -16.31
C ASN A 37 5.36 6.91 -17.13
N ASN A 38 5.88 6.71 -18.35
CA ASN A 38 6.36 7.76 -19.25
C ASN A 38 7.58 8.53 -18.69
N SER A 39 8.60 7.78 -18.26
CA SER A 39 9.85 8.38 -17.80
C SER A 39 10.54 9.20 -18.91
N SER A 40 11.14 10.30 -18.51
CA SER A 40 11.97 11.18 -19.34
C SER A 40 13.48 10.95 -19.13
N ASP A 41 13.85 10.15 -18.14
CA ASP A 41 15.24 9.74 -17.89
C ASP A 41 15.65 8.52 -18.75
N ASN A 42 16.87 8.05 -18.57
CA ASN A 42 17.39 6.91 -19.34
C ASN A 42 16.93 5.53 -18.81
N SER A 43 15.85 5.44 -18.02
CA SER A 43 15.34 4.18 -17.45
C SER A 43 15.10 3.11 -18.51
N ILE A 44 14.42 3.46 -19.61
CA ILE A 44 14.05 2.51 -20.68
C ILE A 44 15.27 2.03 -21.47
N SER A 45 16.17 2.96 -21.86
CA SER A 45 17.38 2.58 -22.59
C SER A 45 18.27 1.68 -21.75
N PHE A 46 18.43 2.00 -20.47
CA PHE A 46 19.17 1.18 -19.52
C PHE A 46 18.62 -0.26 -19.44
N LEU A 47 17.30 -0.41 -19.24
CA LEU A 47 16.69 -1.75 -19.16
C LEU A 47 16.88 -2.54 -20.45
N LYS A 48 16.68 -1.92 -21.62
CA LYS A 48 16.84 -2.59 -22.92
C LYS A 48 18.26 -3.07 -23.18
N THR A 49 19.26 -2.30 -22.72
CA THR A 49 20.68 -2.62 -22.95
C THR A 49 21.20 -3.64 -21.94
N GLU A 50 20.92 -3.43 -20.65
CA GLU A 50 21.55 -4.22 -19.58
C GLU A 50 20.73 -5.44 -19.16
N PHE A 51 19.40 -5.43 -19.38
CA PHE A 51 18.48 -6.47 -18.91
C PHE A 51 17.40 -6.79 -19.97
N PRO A 52 17.79 -7.32 -21.14
CA PRO A 52 16.88 -7.60 -22.26
C PRO A 52 15.78 -8.63 -21.92
N GLU A 53 15.98 -9.44 -20.88
CA GLU A 53 14.98 -10.40 -20.37
C GLU A 53 13.84 -9.72 -19.62
N VAL A 54 14.01 -8.47 -19.17
CA VAL A 54 12.94 -7.69 -18.49
C VAL A 54 11.95 -7.17 -19.51
N LYS A 55 10.69 -7.52 -19.35
CA LYS A 55 9.61 -7.09 -20.24
C LYS A 55 9.17 -5.66 -19.90
N ILE A 56 9.15 -4.77 -20.89
CA ILE A 56 8.86 -3.35 -20.68
C ILE A 56 7.47 -3.02 -21.24
N ILE A 57 6.61 -2.42 -20.41
CA ILE A 57 5.34 -1.83 -20.80
C ILE A 57 5.43 -0.32 -20.59
N ARG A 58 5.18 0.48 -21.62
CA ARG A 58 5.26 1.95 -21.53
C ARG A 58 3.88 2.58 -21.51
N ASN A 59 3.57 3.32 -20.45
CA ASN A 59 2.37 4.15 -20.35
C ASN A 59 2.54 5.44 -21.19
N LYS A 60 1.42 6.02 -21.63
CA LYS A 60 1.43 7.23 -22.45
C LYS A 60 1.76 8.50 -21.64
N GLU A 61 1.47 8.49 -20.34
CA GLU A 61 1.71 9.58 -19.40
C GLU A 61 1.90 9.03 -17.98
N ASN A 62 2.29 9.88 -17.04
CA ASN A 62 2.39 9.49 -15.62
C ASN A 62 1.01 9.46 -14.96
N TYR A 63 0.41 8.29 -14.90
CA TYR A 63 -0.89 8.04 -14.25
C TYR A 63 -0.81 7.89 -12.73
N GLY A 64 0.33 8.16 -12.10
CA GLY A 64 0.57 7.87 -10.70
C GLY A 64 0.68 6.36 -10.43
N TYR A 65 0.63 5.98 -9.15
CA TYR A 65 0.73 4.57 -8.75
C TYR A 65 -0.49 3.76 -9.22
N ALA A 66 -1.69 4.21 -8.85
CA ALA A 66 -2.93 3.50 -9.13
C ALA A 66 -3.21 3.32 -10.63
N GLY A 67 -3.17 4.42 -11.39
CA GLY A 67 -3.41 4.38 -12.83
C GLY A 67 -2.29 3.69 -13.59
N GLY A 68 -1.04 3.84 -13.15
CA GLY A 68 0.12 3.21 -13.74
C GLY A 68 0.04 1.69 -13.70
N TYR A 69 -0.23 1.11 -12.54
CA TYR A 69 -0.47 -0.33 -12.42
C TYR A 69 -1.72 -0.78 -13.17
N ASN A 70 -2.84 -0.06 -13.10
CA ASN A 70 -4.05 -0.44 -13.84
C ASN A 70 -3.80 -0.56 -15.34
N SER A 71 -3.04 0.37 -15.92
CA SER A 71 -2.68 0.37 -17.34
C SER A 71 -1.75 -0.79 -17.70
N GLY A 72 -0.72 -1.03 -16.89
CA GLY A 72 0.26 -2.08 -17.13
C GLY A 72 -0.32 -3.47 -16.94
N LEU A 73 -1.00 -3.73 -15.82
CA LEU A 73 -1.50 -5.06 -15.46
C LEU A 73 -2.54 -5.60 -16.46
N LYS A 74 -3.30 -4.73 -17.15
CA LYS A 74 -4.22 -5.13 -18.21
C LYS A 74 -3.54 -5.80 -19.40
N GLN A 75 -2.25 -5.52 -19.62
CA GLN A 75 -1.47 -6.01 -20.75
C GLN A 75 -0.71 -7.31 -20.40
N ILE A 76 -0.77 -7.75 -19.15
CA ILE A 76 -0.03 -8.91 -18.65
C ILE A 76 -0.99 -10.10 -18.51
N ASP A 77 -0.65 -11.19 -19.19
CA ASP A 77 -1.31 -12.46 -19.00
C ASP A 77 -0.68 -13.21 -17.83
N SER A 78 -1.39 -13.30 -16.70
CA SER A 78 -0.92 -13.93 -15.47
C SER A 78 -2.11 -14.31 -14.57
N ASP A 79 -1.92 -15.26 -13.65
CA ASP A 79 -2.91 -15.62 -12.63
C ASP A 79 -2.71 -14.81 -11.34
N LEU A 80 -1.44 -14.51 -11.04
CA LEU A 80 -1.01 -13.80 -9.84
C LEU A 80 -0.05 -12.68 -10.23
N PHE A 81 -0.36 -11.46 -9.85
CA PHE A 81 0.55 -10.32 -9.91
C PHE A 81 1.27 -10.14 -8.58
N ILE A 82 2.58 -9.89 -8.64
CA ILE A 82 3.38 -9.39 -7.51
C ILE A 82 3.82 -7.98 -7.87
N CYS A 83 3.02 -6.99 -7.48
CA CYS A 83 3.34 -5.58 -7.66
C CYS A 83 4.43 -5.19 -6.67
N LEU A 84 5.56 -4.71 -7.16
CA LEU A 84 6.74 -4.38 -6.36
C LEU A 84 7.20 -2.95 -6.66
N ASN A 85 7.50 -2.16 -5.65
CA ASN A 85 8.09 -0.84 -5.84
C ASN A 85 9.48 -0.94 -6.49
N ASN A 86 9.87 0.08 -7.27
CA ASN A 86 11.18 0.14 -7.92
C ASN A 86 12.36 0.37 -6.96
N ASP A 87 12.09 0.63 -5.69
CA ASP A 87 13.05 0.77 -4.59
C ASP A 87 12.99 -0.41 -3.59
N ALA A 88 12.48 -1.56 -4.04
CA ALA A 88 12.32 -2.76 -3.24
C ALA A 88 12.93 -3.99 -3.93
N THR A 89 13.33 -4.97 -3.12
CA THR A 89 13.85 -6.27 -3.59
C THR A 89 13.55 -7.38 -2.61
N PHE A 90 13.42 -8.62 -3.09
CA PHE A 90 13.24 -9.78 -2.23
C PHE A 90 14.54 -10.09 -1.45
N LEU A 91 14.37 -10.56 -0.22
CA LEU A 91 15.47 -11.00 0.62
C LEU A 91 16.26 -12.15 -0.04
N ASP A 92 15.50 -13.12 -0.58
CA ASP A 92 16.02 -14.33 -1.20
C ASP A 92 14.99 -14.91 -2.21
N ASN A 93 15.39 -15.95 -2.91
CA ASN A 93 14.52 -16.64 -3.87
C ASN A 93 13.35 -17.39 -3.21
N LYS A 94 13.50 -17.84 -1.94
CA LYS A 94 12.44 -18.52 -1.19
C LYS A 94 11.26 -17.59 -0.86
N SER A 95 11.52 -16.29 -0.79
CA SER A 95 10.49 -15.29 -0.48
C SER A 95 9.35 -15.30 -1.50
N ILE A 96 9.66 -15.38 -2.80
CA ILE A 96 8.65 -15.46 -3.86
C ILE A 96 7.96 -16.83 -3.86
N GLU A 97 8.71 -17.91 -3.72
CA GLU A 97 8.14 -19.26 -3.61
C GLU A 97 7.12 -19.37 -2.47
N ASN A 98 7.43 -18.78 -1.31
CA ASN A 98 6.53 -18.78 -0.18
C ASN A 98 5.24 -17.99 -0.46
N ILE A 99 5.34 -16.89 -1.21
CA ILE A 99 4.15 -16.17 -1.69
C ILE A 99 3.31 -17.10 -2.57
N VAL A 100 3.88 -17.68 -3.61
CA VAL A 100 3.17 -18.55 -4.56
C VAL A 100 2.51 -19.73 -3.85
N LYS A 101 3.25 -20.44 -2.99
CA LYS A 101 2.73 -21.57 -2.19
C LYS A 101 1.50 -21.21 -1.35
N VAL A 102 1.46 -20.00 -0.78
CA VAL A 102 0.30 -19.54 0.01
C VAL A 102 -0.95 -19.40 -0.87
N PHE A 103 -0.80 -18.85 -2.05
CA PHE A 103 -1.92 -18.73 -3.02
C PHE A 103 -2.35 -20.06 -3.59
N GLU A 104 -1.43 -21.01 -3.84
CA GLU A 104 -1.77 -22.35 -4.34
C GLU A 104 -2.53 -23.18 -3.31
N LYS A 105 -2.13 -23.07 -2.02
CA LYS A 105 -2.74 -23.85 -0.94
C LYS A 105 -4.12 -23.36 -0.53
N ASN A 106 -4.47 -22.10 -0.76
CA ASN A 106 -5.73 -21.52 -0.28
C ASN A 106 -6.32 -20.52 -1.27
N SER A 107 -7.40 -20.94 -1.94
CA SER A 107 -8.11 -20.12 -2.93
C SER A 107 -8.83 -18.90 -2.31
N SER A 108 -9.15 -18.92 -1.02
CA SER A 108 -9.75 -17.75 -0.33
C SER A 108 -8.77 -16.62 -0.09
N ILE A 109 -7.45 -16.87 -0.18
CA ILE A 109 -6.44 -15.82 -0.12
C ILE A 109 -6.38 -15.14 -1.49
N ILE A 110 -6.82 -13.88 -1.52
CA ILE A 110 -6.95 -13.09 -2.74
C ILE A 110 -5.87 -12.04 -2.88
N ALA A 111 -5.31 -11.57 -1.77
CA ALA A 111 -4.18 -10.64 -1.72
C ALA A 111 -3.26 -10.99 -0.54
N ALA A 112 -1.98 -10.66 -0.68
CA ALA A 112 -0.98 -10.87 0.35
C ALA A 112 0.17 -9.85 0.23
N GLN A 113 0.91 -9.68 1.34
CA GLN A 113 2.22 -9.04 1.34
C GLN A 113 3.24 -9.93 2.06
N PRO A 114 4.53 -9.88 1.70
CA PRO A 114 5.61 -10.33 2.57
C PRO A 114 5.80 -9.36 3.74
N ARG A 115 6.67 -9.69 4.69
CA ARG A 115 7.16 -8.72 5.67
C ARG A 115 8.01 -7.66 4.94
N ILE A 116 7.73 -6.39 5.17
CA ILE A 116 8.48 -5.28 4.59
C ILE A 116 9.52 -4.80 5.61
N ILE A 117 10.79 -4.99 5.28
CA ILE A 117 11.93 -4.70 6.14
C ILE A 117 12.68 -3.48 5.59
N ASN A 118 13.14 -2.62 6.45
CA ASN A 118 13.88 -1.42 6.06
C ASN A 118 15.20 -1.81 5.38
N TYR A 119 15.45 -1.29 4.18
CA TYR A 119 16.65 -1.62 3.41
C TYR A 119 17.92 -1.10 4.07
N SER A 120 17.87 0.10 4.66
CA SER A 120 19.03 0.76 5.28
C SER A 120 19.33 0.25 6.68
N ASN A 121 18.30 -0.23 7.41
CA ASN A 121 18.45 -0.82 8.73
C ASN A 121 17.59 -2.08 8.85
N LYS A 122 18.20 -3.21 8.53
CA LYS A 122 17.52 -4.52 8.41
C LYS A 122 16.99 -5.08 9.74
N ASP A 123 17.42 -4.52 10.86
CA ASP A 123 16.92 -4.93 12.18
C ASP A 123 15.49 -4.43 12.44
N PHE A 124 15.00 -3.49 11.66
CA PHE A 124 13.69 -2.89 11.82
C PHE A 124 12.78 -3.12 10.63
N TYR A 125 11.48 -3.14 10.91
CA TYR A 125 10.47 -3.08 9.85
C TYR A 125 10.56 -1.76 9.07
N ASP A 126 10.07 -1.76 7.84
CA ASP A 126 9.88 -0.53 7.08
C ASP A 126 8.58 0.19 7.47
N TYR A 127 8.57 1.49 7.25
CA TYR A 127 7.40 2.34 7.50
C TYR A 127 6.19 1.92 6.65
N ALA A 128 6.40 1.50 5.41
CA ALA A 128 5.37 1.22 4.42
C ALA A 128 4.81 -0.21 4.52
N GLY A 129 4.10 -0.54 5.60
CA GLY A 129 3.37 -1.80 5.69
C GLY A 129 3.92 -2.83 6.67
N ALA A 130 5.18 -2.72 7.09
CA ALA A 130 5.80 -3.58 8.12
C ALA A 130 5.41 -5.07 8.00
N SER A 131 4.72 -5.62 8.99
CA SER A 131 4.22 -7.01 9.00
C SER A 131 2.69 -7.07 8.88
N GLY A 132 2.12 -6.31 7.92
CA GLY A 132 0.70 -6.29 7.59
C GLY A 132 -0.09 -5.15 8.20
N GLY A 133 -1.09 -4.69 7.48
CA GLY A 133 -1.83 -3.49 7.76
C GLY A 133 -3.20 -3.69 8.42
N PHE A 134 -3.55 -2.76 9.29
CA PHE A 134 -4.82 -2.63 9.98
C PHE A 134 -5.32 -1.18 9.88
N ILE A 135 -6.56 -0.95 10.30
CA ILE A 135 -7.17 0.38 10.33
C ILE A 135 -7.93 0.55 11.65
N ASP A 136 -7.98 1.76 12.18
CA ASP A 136 -8.84 2.08 13.31
C ASP A 136 -10.24 2.54 12.86
N LEU A 137 -11.15 2.76 13.82
CA LEU A 137 -12.53 3.17 13.54
C LEU A 137 -12.61 4.50 12.76
N PHE A 138 -11.62 5.37 12.91
CA PHE A 138 -11.57 6.70 12.26
C PHE A 138 -10.82 6.69 10.93
N GLY A 139 -10.39 5.51 10.47
CA GLY A 139 -9.76 5.34 9.17
C GLY A 139 -8.26 5.64 9.15
N PHE A 140 -7.59 5.67 10.28
CA PHE A 140 -6.14 5.79 10.34
C PHE A 140 -5.49 4.42 10.19
N PRO A 141 -4.66 4.22 9.13
CA PRO A 141 -3.96 2.96 8.94
C PRO A 141 -2.75 2.85 9.88
N PHE A 142 -2.51 1.64 10.34
CA PHE A 142 -1.32 1.27 11.10
C PHE A 142 -0.92 -0.18 10.81
N CYS A 143 0.26 -0.60 11.26
CA CYS A 143 0.79 -1.91 10.90
C CYS A 143 1.18 -2.74 12.13
N ARG A 144 1.12 -4.04 11.97
CA ARG A 144 1.81 -4.95 12.88
C ARG A 144 3.31 -4.79 12.66
N GLY A 145 4.02 -4.32 13.68
CA GLY A 145 5.43 -3.93 13.62
C GLY A 145 5.67 -2.43 13.47
N ARG A 146 4.60 -1.61 13.35
CA ARG A 146 4.72 -0.14 13.34
C ARG A 146 3.44 0.55 13.81
N ILE A 147 3.54 1.34 14.87
CA ILE A 147 2.47 2.21 15.37
C ILE A 147 2.96 3.65 15.33
N LEU A 148 2.38 4.47 14.46
CA LEU A 148 2.83 5.83 14.18
C LEU A 148 4.34 5.87 13.89
N ASN A 149 5.12 6.55 14.74
CA ASN A 149 6.58 6.68 14.59
C ASN A 149 7.36 5.59 15.31
N HIS A 150 6.70 4.69 16.05
CA HIS A 150 7.37 3.58 16.73
C HIS A 150 7.45 2.37 15.81
N ILE A 151 8.66 2.00 15.42
CA ILE A 151 8.95 0.86 14.55
C ILE A 151 9.56 -0.25 15.40
N GLU A 152 9.02 -1.46 15.23
CA GLU A 152 9.45 -2.65 15.96
C GLU A 152 10.53 -3.42 15.20
N ASN A 153 11.22 -4.32 15.91
CA ASN A 153 12.27 -5.15 15.34
C ASN A 153 11.70 -6.10 14.27
N SER A 154 12.41 -6.27 13.17
CA SER A 154 12.00 -7.08 12.01
C SER A 154 11.92 -8.58 12.30
N THR A 155 12.52 -9.05 13.40
CA THR A 155 12.40 -10.45 13.86
C THR A 155 11.09 -10.74 14.61
N SER A 156 10.34 -9.70 15.01
CA SER A 156 8.99 -9.85 15.53
C SER A 156 8.03 -10.33 14.43
N TYR A 157 6.95 -10.95 14.77
CA TYR A 157 5.83 -11.26 13.85
C TYR A 157 6.22 -12.05 12.59
N GLN A 158 6.95 -13.14 12.74
CA GLN A 158 7.32 -14.03 11.63
C GLN A 158 6.22 -15.04 11.23
N THR A 159 5.02 -14.95 11.84
CA THR A 159 3.90 -15.82 11.54
C THR A 159 2.99 -15.24 10.47
N THR A 160 2.54 -16.09 9.55
CA THR A 160 1.48 -15.72 8.58
C THR A 160 0.18 -15.42 9.31
N ARG A 161 -0.45 -14.31 8.97
CA ARG A 161 -1.66 -13.84 9.65
C ARG A 161 -2.57 -13.10 8.67
N GLU A 162 -3.89 -13.21 8.90
CA GLU A 162 -4.85 -12.35 8.22
C GLU A 162 -4.73 -10.90 8.70
N VAL A 163 -4.80 -9.97 7.74
CA VAL A 163 -4.66 -8.53 7.92
C VAL A 163 -5.79 -7.81 7.19
N PHE A 164 -5.98 -6.52 7.47
CA PHE A 164 -7.00 -5.75 6.77
C PHE A 164 -6.55 -5.30 5.38
N TRP A 165 -5.28 -4.89 5.24
CA TRP A 165 -4.71 -4.47 3.97
C TRP A 165 -3.27 -4.95 3.81
N ALA A 166 -2.86 -5.10 2.56
CA ALA A 166 -1.51 -5.44 2.14
C ALA A 166 -0.84 -4.22 1.49
N SER A 167 0.45 -4.02 1.79
CA SER A 167 1.22 -2.85 1.39
C SER A 167 1.48 -2.80 -0.12
N GLY A 168 1.36 -1.60 -0.70
CA GLY A 168 1.76 -1.31 -2.07
C GLY A 168 3.26 -1.45 -2.33
N ALA A 169 4.12 -1.45 -1.30
CA ALA A 169 5.56 -1.71 -1.48
C ALA A 169 5.83 -3.11 -2.06
N CYS A 170 5.02 -4.11 -1.68
CA CYS A 170 4.97 -5.42 -2.31
C CYS A 170 3.59 -6.04 -2.11
N LEU A 171 2.74 -5.96 -3.12
CA LEU A 171 1.38 -6.50 -3.12
C LEU A 171 1.28 -7.68 -4.07
N ALA A 172 1.10 -8.88 -3.53
CA ALA A 172 0.70 -10.04 -4.32
C ALA A 172 -0.83 -10.11 -4.40
N ILE A 173 -1.40 -10.23 -5.60
CA ILE A 173 -2.85 -10.21 -5.78
C ILE A 173 -3.27 -11.11 -6.95
N ARG A 174 -4.34 -11.91 -6.77
CA ARG A 174 -4.93 -12.67 -7.88
C ARG A 174 -5.50 -11.73 -8.93
N LYS A 175 -5.18 -11.98 -10.21
CA LYS A 175 -5.71 -11.21 -11.35
C LYS A 175 -7.24 -11.13 -11.31
N LYS A 176 -7.92 -12.27 -11.16
CA LYS A 176 -9.38 -12.33 -11.09
C LYS A 176 -9.95 -11.46 -9.96
N SER A 177 -9.31 -11.44 -8.81
CA SER A 177 -9.74 -10.61 -7.68
C SER A 177 -9.52 -9.12 -7.96
N PHE A 178 -8.37 -8.76 -8.51
CA PHE A 178 -8.05 -7.39 -8.91
C PHE A 178 -9.05 -6.85 -9.93
N GLU A 179 -9.30 -7.60 -10.99
CA GLU A 179 -10.27 -7.24 -12.05
C GLU A 179 -11.71 -7.16 -11.53
N SER A 180 -12.06 -8.02 -10.58
CA SER A 180 -13.41 -8.10 -10.02
C SER A 180 -13.88 -6.85 -9.30
N VAL A 181 -12.97 -5.96 -8.92
CA VAL A 181 -13.23 -4.65 -8.31
C VAL A 181 -12.70 -3.49 -9.16
N ASN A 182 -12.44 -3.74 -10.45
CA ASN A 182 -11.91 -2.77 -11.43
C ASN A 182 -10.52 -2.21 -11.05
N GLY A 183 -9.68 -3.02 -10.40
CA GLY A 183 -8.33 -2.64 -10.03
C GLY A 183 -8.24 -1.55 -8.96
N PHE A 184 -7.15 -0.78 -8.99
CA PHE A 184 -6.99 0.41 -8.14
C PHE A 184 -7.95 1.53 -8.58
N ASP A 185 -8.39 2.37 -7.65
CA ASP A 185 -9.07 3.61 -7.99
C ASP A 185 -8.06 4.69 -8.40
N SER A 186 -8.01 5.01 -9.68
CA SER A 186 -7.05 5.97 -10.24
C SER A 186 -7.21 7.40 -9.68
N SER A 187 -8.35 7.74 -9.07
CA SER A 187 -8.56 9.04 -8.43
C SER A 187 -7.66 9.29 -7.22
N PHE A 188 -7.08 8.23 -6.64
CA PHE A 188 -6.12 8.33 -5.54
C PHE A 188 -4.77 8.86 -5.99
N PHE A 189 -4.36 8.60 -7.22
CA PHE A 189 -3.04 8.90 -7.76
C PHE A 189 -1.92 8.12 -7.06
N ALA A 190 -1.71 8.38 -5.76
CA ALA A 190 -0.80 7.67 -4.86
C ALA A 190 -1.27 7.79 -3.41
N HIS A 191 -0.91 6.82 -2.58
CA HIS A 191 -1.28 6.62 -1.16
C HIS A 191 -2.75 6.28 -0.93
N MET A 192 -2.98 5.27 -0.11
CA MET A 192 -4.28 4.70 0.30
C MET A 192 -4.99 3.88 -0.79
N GLU A 193 -4.52 3.85 -2.04
CA GLU A 193 -5.12 3.07 -3.12
C GLU A 193 -5.10 1.56 -2.85
N GLU A 194 -4.04 1.05 -2.23
CA GLU A 194 -3.92 -0.36 -1.84
C GLU A 194 -4.85 -0.71 -0.68
N ILE A 195 -5.06 0.23 0.24
CA ILE A 195 -5.98 0.05 1.37
C ILE A 195 -7.43 0.07 0.86
N ASP A 196 -7.77 1.01 -0.02
CA ASP A 196 -9.07 1.09 -0.69
C ASP A 196 -9.36 -0.18 -1.50
N LEU A 197 -8.37 -0.67 -2.27
CA LEU A 197 -8.47 -1.92 -3.02
C LEU A 197 -8.80 -3.10 -2.10
N CYS A 198 -8.02 -3.26 -1.04
CA CYS A 198 -8.21 -4.31 -0.04
C CYS A 198 -9.59 -4.23 0.62
N TRP A 199 -10.04 -3.03 0.93
CA TRP A 199 -11.38 -2.81 1.52
C TRP A 199 -12.50 -3.16 0.54
N ARG A 200 -12.40 -2.74 -0.74
CA ARG A 200 -13.38 -3.11 -1.79
C ARG A 200 -13.46 -4.63 -1.99
N LEU A 201 -12.33 -5.32 -1.95
CA LEU A 201 -12.28 -6.78 -2.04
C LEU A 201 -12.99 -7.45 -0.86
N LYS A 202 -12.78 -6.96 0.38
CA LYS A 202 -13.49 -7.45 1.57
C LYS A 202 -14.99 -7.10 1.54
N ASN A 203 -15.35 -5.94 1.03
CA ASN A 203 -16.77 -5.57 0.85
C ASN A 203 -17.48 -6.45 -0.19
N LYS A 204 -16.78 -6.92 -1.21
CA LYS A 204 -17.32 -7.78 -2.25
C LYS A 204 -17.65 -9.18 -1.73
N ASP A 205 -16.74 -9.77 -0.96
CA ASP A 205 -16.94 -11.06 -0.31
C ASP A 205 -16.22 -11.08 1.04
N ILE A 206 -16.95 -11.37 2.11
CA ILE A 206 -16.43 -11.42 3.48
C ILE A 206 -15.43 -12.58 3.68
N ASN A 207 -15.51 -13.62 2.86
CA ASN A 207 -14.59 -14.75 2.90
C ASN A 207 -13.23 -14.46 2.24
N ASN A 208 -13.12 -13.35 1.53
CA ASN A 208 -11.86 -12.90 0.96
C ASN A 208 -10.81 -12.64 2.03
N LYS A 209 -9.71 -13.39 2.00
CA LYS A 209 -8.61 -13.24 2.95
C LYS A 209 -7.48 -12.43 2.34
N ILE A 210 -6.98 -11.49 3.13
CA ILE A 210 -5.77 -10.73 2.86
C ILE A 210 -4.79 -11.11 3.96
N VAL A 211 -3.56 -11.50 3.61
CA VAL A 211 -2.61 -12.03 4.60
C VAL A 211 -1.24 -11.35 4.50
N VAL A 212 -0.54 -11.27 5.62
CA VAL A 212 0.90 -11.11 5.61
C VAL A 212 1.56 -12.48 5.70
N ILE A 213 2.57 -12.73 4.89
CA ILE A 213 3.29 -14.00 4.81
C ILE A 213 4.55 -13.91 5.69
N GLY A 214 4.52 -14.57 6.84
CA GLY A 214 5.55 -14.42 7.87
C GLY A 214 6.93 -14.94 7.49
N ASN A 215 7.02 -15.93 6.62
CA ASN A 215 8.26 -16.52 6.10
C ASN A 215 8.68 -15.99 4.72
N SER A 216 8.16 -14.85 4.32
CA SER A 216 8.56 -14.12 3.12
C SER A 216 8.92 -12.68 3.47
N SER A 217 9.97 -12.13 2.86
CA SER A 217 10.46 -10.79 3.19
C SER A 217 10.93 -10.03 1.96
N VAL A 218 10.67 -8.72 1.99
CA VAL A 218 11.15 -7.74 1.00
C VAL A 218 11.90 -6.64 1.74
N TYR A 219 13.05 -6.24 1.24
CA TYR A 219 13.74 -5.02 1.62
C TYR A 219 13.19 -3.85 0.82
N HIS A 220 12.85 -2.76 1.50
CA HIS A 220 12.33 -1.53 0.90
C HIS A 220 13.14 -0.33 1.38
N LEU A 221 13.58 0.51 0.44
CA LEU A 221 14.39 1.69 0.76
C LEU A 221 13.53 2.81 1.31
N GLY A 222 12.35 3.01 0.73
CA GLY A 222 11.42 4.07 1.08
C GLY A 222 11.86 5.46 0.59
N GLY A 223 10.88 6.36 0.38
CA GLY A 223 11.16 7.75 0.00
C GLY A 223 11.61 7.99 -1.44
N GLY A 224 11.67 6.95 -2.27
CA GLY A 224 12.25 7.01 -3.62
C GLY A 224 11.46 7.85 -4.64
N THR A 225 10.14 8.02 -4.45
CA THR A 225 9.28 8.62 -5.49
C THR A 225 8.67 9.96 -5.08
N LEU A 226 8.30 10.14 -3.83
CA LEU A 226 7.74 11.40 -3.31
C LEU A 226 8.52 11.82 -2.07
N ASN A 227 8.97 13.07 -2.02
CA ASN A 227 9.66 13.63 -0.87
C ASN A 227 8.78 13.48 0.39
N ASP A 228 9.31 12.83 1.41
CA ASP A 228 8.59 12.46 2.63
C ASP A 228 7.97 13.64 3.37
N ASN A 229 8.54 14.83 3.24
CA ASN A 229 8.07 16.03 3.91
C ASN A 229 7.31 17.00 2.99
N SER A 230 6.85 16.58 1.80
CA SER A 230 6.11 17.48 0.93
C SER A 230 4.66 17.69 1.40
N SER A 231 4.15 18.93 1.31
CA SER A 231 2.74 19.22 1.60
C SER A 231 1.79 18.47 0.66
N PHE A 232 2.25 18.12 -0.55
CA PHE A 232 1.50 17.31 -1.51
C PHE A 232 1.30 15.88 -1.02
N LYS A 233 2.33 15.25 -0.41
CA LYS A 233 2.20 13.91 0.19
C LYS A 233 1.19 13.93 1.34
N TYR A 234 1.24 14.93 2.22
CA TYR A 234 0.25 15.08 3.30
C TYR A 234 -1.15 15.31 2.76
N TYR A 235 -1.29 16.18 1.74
CA TYR A 235 -2.57 16.39 1.05
C TYR A 235 -3.16 15.08 0.53
N LEU A 236 -2.40 14.27 -0.18
CA LEU A 236 -2.87 12.98 -0.70
C LEU A 236 -3.29 12.05 0.45
N ASN A 237 -2.48 11.91 1.50
CA ASN A 237 -2.78 11.04 2.64
C ASN A 237 -4.08 11.44 3.34
N PHE A 238 -4.29 12.72 3.65
CA PHE A 238 -5.52 13.20 4.30
C PHE A 238 -6.74 13.08 3.38
N ARG A 239 -6.62 13.56 2.14
CA ARG A 239 -7.70 13.50 1.15
C ARG A 239 -8.13 12.06 0.89
N ASN A 240 -7.18 11.20 0.57
CA ASN A 240 -7.44 9.83 0.14
C ASN A 240 -8.01 8.98 1.27
N SER A 241 -7.53 9.14 2.50
CA SER A 241 -8.07 8.40 3.64
C SER A 241 -9.55 8.75 3.94
N ILE A 242 -9.96 10.01 3.78
CA ILE A 242 -11.36 10.42 3.94
C ILE A 242 -12.20 9.91 2.75
N ILE A 243 -11.70 10.01 1.52
CA ILE A 243 -12.36 9.44 0.33
C ILE A 243 -12.58 7.94 0.52
N MET A 244 -11.58 7.21 0.96
CA MET A 244 -11.66 5.78 1.25
C MET A 244 -12.75 5.46 2.28
N LEU A 245 -12.83 6.22 3.38
CA LEU A 245 -13.90 6.08 4.39
C LEU A 245 -15.28 6.29 3.77
N VAL A 246 -15.48 7.41 3.07
CA VAL A 246 -16.76 7.73 2.45
C VAL A 246 -17.20 6.67 1.46
N LYS A 247 -16.28 6.14 0.66
CA LYS A 247 -16.57 5.12 -0.34
C LYS A 247 -16.94 3.76 0.25
N ASN A 248 -16.22 3.31 1.26
CA ASN A 248 -16.24 1.91 1.69
C ASN A 248 -17.02 1.63 2.96
N LEU A 249 -17.22 2.63 3.85
CA LEU A 249 -17.91 2.42 5.12
C LEU A 249 -19.41 2.16 4.96
N PRO A 250 -20.01 1.25 5.77
CA PRO A 250 -21.45 1.19 5.92
C PRO A 250 -22.04 2.54 6.36
N LYS A 251 -23.20 2.94 5.79
CA LYS A 251 -23.81 4.25 6.07
C LYS A 251 -23.98 4.53 7.58
N ARG A 252 -24.35 3.52 8.37
CA ARG A 252 -24.55 3.62 9.82
C ARG A 252 -23.27 3.97 10.59
N MET A 253 -22.08 3.61 10.05
CA MET A 253 -20.79 3.89 10.70
C MET A 253 -20.17 5.20 10.22
N LEU A 254 -20.65 5.73 9.09
CA LEU A 254 -20.03 6.86 8.41
C LEU A 254 -19.97 8.10 9.29
N PHE A 255 -21.09 8.45 9.95
CA PHE A 255 -21.14 9.64 10.81
C PHE A 255 -20.15 9.56 11.97
N ILE A 256 -20.14 8.44 12.70
CA ILE A 256 -19.26 8.25 13.86
C ILE A 256 -17.77 8.29 13.43
N SER A 257 -17.46 7.59 12.33
CA SER A 257 -16.07 7.53 11.83
C SER A 257 -15.60 8.88 11.30
N LEU A 258 -16.41 9.60 10.53
CA LEU A 258 -16.04 10.92 10.01
C LEU A 258 -15.99 11.98 11.10
N PHE A 259 -16.89 11.93 12.09
CA PHE A 259 -16.84 12.86 13.22
C PHE A 259 -15.57 12.66 14.06
N GLY A 260 -15.27 11.41 14.45
CA GLY A 260 -14.04 11.11 15.17
C GLY A 260 -12.77 11.41 14.35
N ARG A 261 -12.82 11.17 13.03
CA ARG A 261 -11.76 11.57 12.10
C ARG A 261 -11.56 13.08 12.09
N PHE A 262 -12.61 13.86 11.95
CA PHE A 262 -12.56 15.33 11.96
C PHE A 262 -11.94 15.86 13.24
N LEU A 263 -12.37 15.35 14.41
CA LEU A 263 -11.79 15.78 15.70
C LEU A 263 -10.29 15.44 15.78
N THR A 264 -9.89 14.26 15.31
CA THR A 264 -8.46 13.88 15.30
C THR A 264 -7.67 14.75 14.35
N ASP A 265 -8.17 15.03 13.15
CA ASP A 265 -7.52 15.89 12.16
C ASP A 265 -7.40 17.34 12.68
N LEU A 266 -8.39 17.84 13.44
CA LEU A 266 -8.33 19.14 14.09
C LEU A 266 -7.20 19.20 15.13
N LEU A 267 -7.03 18.14 15.93
CA LEU A 267 -5.89 18.04 16.86
C LEU A 267 -4.55 18.00 16.12
N ILE A 268 -4.45 17.28 15.01
CA ILE A 268 -3.26 17.24 14.16
C ILE A 268 -2.97 18.65 13.60
N LEU A 269 -4.00 19.38 13.16
CA LEU A 269 -3.88 20.74 12.65
C LEU A 269 -3.26 21.68 13.72
N VAL A 270 -3.85 21.69 14.92
CA VAL A 270 -3.33 22.50 16.04
C VAL A 270 -1.90 22.12 16.38
N PHE A 271 -1.62 20.81 16.50
CA PHE A 271 -0.28 20.31 16.79
C PHE A 271 0.73 20.69 15.71
N SER A 272 0.32 20.70 14.44
CA SER A 272 1.20 21.09 13.32
C SER A 272 1.61 22.57 13.38
N ILE A 273 0.74 23.45 13.85
CA ILE A 273 1.05 24.87 14.09
C ILE A 273 2.04 25.00 15.25
N LEU A 274 1.74 24.37 16.39
CA LEU A 274 2.59 24.44 17.59
C LEU A 274 3.99 23.88 17.38
N THR A 275 4.14 22.92 16.45
CA THR A 275 5.43 22.29 16.12
C THR A 275 6.06 22.83 14.84
N LEU A 276 5.52 23.92 14.25
CA LEU A 276 5.99 24.56 13.01
C LEU A 276 6.06 23.60 11.80
N ARG A 277 5.21 22.56 11.77
CA ARG A 277 5.12 21.59 10.67
C ARG A 277 4.16 22.10 9.58
N PHE A 278 4.50 23.19 8.94
CA PHE A 278 3.64 23.86 7.96
C PHE A 278 3.26 22.97 6.76
N ASN A 279 4.11 22.02 6.38
CA ASN A 279 3.77 21.06 5.30
C ASN A 279 2.57 20.19 5.67
N VAL A 280 2.44 19.76 6.93
CA VAL A 280 1.27 19.01 7.43
C VAL A 280 0.04 19.92 7.43
N PHE A 281 0.19 21.14 7.97
CA PHE A 281 -0.87 22.14 8.06
C PHE A 281 -1.49 22.44 6.69
N PHE A 282 -0.66 22.85 5.71
CA PHE A 282 -1.15 23.15 4.35
C PHE A 282 -1.69 21.92 3.62
N GLY A 283 -1.08 20.75 3.82
CA GLY A 283 -1.57 19.50 3.28
C GLY A 283 -2.99 19.17 3.76
N LEU A 284 -3.24 19.32 5.06
CA LEU A 284 -4.54 19.07 5.67
C LEU A 284 -5.60 20.09 5.20
N LEU A 285 -5.31 21.37 5.22
CA LEU A 285 -6.22 22.42 4.72
C LEU A 285 -6.61 22.19 3.27
N ARG A 286 -5.64 21.89 2.40
CA ARG A 286 -5.89 21.60 0.99
C ARG A 286 -6.77 20.36 0.82
N ALA A 287 -6.59 19.32 1.66
CA ALA A 287 -7.41 18.12 1.62
C ALA A 287 -8.87 18.42 1.96
N TYR A 288 -9.12 19.17 3.02
CA TYR A 288 -10.47 19.56 3.40
C TYR A 288 -11.12 20.50 2.39
N SER A 289 -10.40 21.47 1.83
CA SER A 289 -10.90 22.34 0.75
C SER A 289 -11.31 21.53 -0.49
N TYR A 290 -10.54 20.50 -0.87
CA TYR A 290 -10.94 19.60 -1.95
C TYR A 290 -12.22 18.82 -1.62
N LEU A 291 -12.32 18.30 -0.39
CA LEU A 291 -13.43 17.46 0.04
C LEU A 291 -14.74 18.24 0.14
N THR A 292 -14.75 19.48 0.60
CA THR A 292 -15.96 20.32 0.67
C THR A 292 -16.66 20.45 -0.68
N ILE A 293 -15.90 20.46 -1.77
CA ILE A 293 -16.42 20.61 -3.14
C ILE A 293 -16.79 19.24 -3.75
N ASN A 294 -16.03 18.20 -3.42
CA ASN A 294 -16.05 16.95 -4.21
C ASN A 294 -16.63 15.74 -3.45
N VAL A 295 -16.81 15.80 -2.13
CA VAL A 295 -17.26 14.62 -1.34
C VAL A 295 -18.61 14.08 -1.80
N PHE A 296 -19.52 14.95 -2.21
CA PHE A 296 -20.87 14.56 -2.69
C PHE A 296 -20.85 13.88 -4.07
N LYS A 297 -19.77 14.03 -4.84
CA LYS A 297 -19.58 13.39 -6.16
C LYS A 297 -19.01 11.98 -6.04
N LEU A 298 -18.58 11.56 -4.84
CA LEU A 298 -17.94 10.27 -4.63
C LEU A 298 -18.97 9.13 -4.77
N LYS A 299 -18.66 8.21 -5.69
CA LYS A 299 -19.46 6.98 -5.83
C LYS A 299 -19.10 6.01 -4.70
N ARG A 300 -20.08 5.66 -3.90
CA ARG A 300 -19.93 4.68 -2.81
C ARG A 300 -19.94 3.26 -3.36
N VAL A 301 -19.10 2.42 -2.78
CA VAL A 301 -19.13 0.98 -3.02
C VAL A 301 -20.28 0.37 -2.20
N LYS A 302 -20.92 -0.69 -2.71
CA LYS A 302 -21.90 -1.46 -1.93
C LYS A 302 -21.12 -2.15 -0.80
N SER A 303 -21.28 -1.65 0.42
CA SER A 303 -20.69 -2.28 1.61
C SER A 303 -21.47 -3.54 1.96
N ASN A 304 -20.76 -4.60 2.33
CA ASN A 304 -21.41 -5.76 2.92
C ASN A 304 -21.89 -5.39 4.32
N ASN A 305 -23.22 -5.43 4.54
CA ASN A 305 -23.82 -5.05 5.83
C ASN A 305 -23.43 -5.99 6.97
N GLU A 306 -22.90 -7.17 6.68
CA GLU A 306 -22.44 -8.15 7.67
C GLU A 306 -21.01 -7.87 8.15
N TYR A 307 -20.25 -7.01 7.47
CA TYR A 307 -18.90 -6.67 7.84
C TYR A 307 -18.86 -5.56 8.89
N TYR A 308 -19.19 -5.92 10.13
CA TYR A 308 -19.31 -4.97 11.25
C TYR A 308 -17.96 -4.52 11.83
N LYS A 309 -16.88 -5.29 11.61
CA LYS A 309 -15.59 -5.05 12.26
C LYS A 309 -14.47 -4.89 11.23
N PHE A 310 -14.55 -3.81 10.43
CA PHE A 310 -13.44 -3.44 9.55
C PHE A 310 -12.24 -2.88 10.33
N TYR A 311 -12.45 -2.38 11.55
CA TYR A 311 -11.42 -1.75 12.36
C TYR A 311 -10.88 -2.69 13.45
N TYR A 312 -9.61 -2.55 13.76
CA TYR A 312 -8.91 -3.32 14.78
C TYR A 312 -9.06 -2.71 16.19
N CYS A 313 -9.06 -1.37 16.29
CA CYS A 313 -9.27 -0.61 17.53
C CYS A 313 -10.06 0.66 17.27
N LYS A 314 -10.58 1.29 18.34
CA LYS A 314 -11.36 2.54 18.20
C LYS A 314 -10.50 3.71 17.71
N SER A 315 -9.36 3.95 18.32
CA SER A 315 -8.40 5.00 17.93
C SER A 315 -6.98 4.57 18.20
N ILE A 316 -6.16 4.56 17.17
CA ILE A 316 -4.73 4.29 17.29
C ILE A 316 -4.00 5.43 17.99
N PHE A 317 -4.43 6.68 17.75
CA PHE A 317 -3.88 7.87 18.42
C PHE A 317 -4.13 7.84 19.93
N TYR A 318 -5.37 7.52 20.35
CA TYR A 318 -5.67 7.38 21.77
C TYR A 318 -4.85 6.28 22.44
N ASN A 319 -4.72 5.12 21.80
CA ASN A 319 -3.88 4.04 22.30
C ASN A 319 -2.42 4.44 22.43
N TYR A 320 -1.87 5.15 21.43
CA TYR A 320 -0.46 5.57 21.41
C TYR A 320 -0.15 6.65 22.43
N PHE A 321 -0.91 7.76 22.45
CA PHE A 321 -0.60 8.93 23.25
C PHE A 321 -1.11 8.83 24.70
N PHE A 322 -2.30 8.31 24.90
CA PHE A 322 -2.93 8.30 26.24
C PHE A 322 -2.79 6.96 26.98
N ARG A 323 -2.71 5.85 26.27
CA ARG A 323 -2.51 4.52 26.87
C ARG A 323 -1.09 4.00 26.75
N SER A 324 -0.16 4.76 26.17
CA SER A 324 1.25 4.41 25.95
C SER A 324 1.46 3.07 25.22
N LYS A 325 0.47 2.65 24.40
CA LYS A 325 0.52 1.40 23.64
C LYS A 325 1.24 1.64 22.31
N LYS A 326 2.55 1.54 22.31
CA LYS A 326 3.41 1.86 21.17
C LYS A 326 3.75 0.65 20.30
N ILE A 327 3.56 -0.58 20.80
CA ILE A 327 3.80 -1.83 20.08
C ILE A 327 2.49 -2.55 19.78
N PHE A 328 2.43 -3.23 18.63
CA PHE A 328 1.21 -3.84 18.13
C PHE A 328 0.60 -4.86 19.10
N SER A 329 1.42 -5.69 19.75
CA SER A 329 0.94 -6.72 20.69
C SER A 329 0.25 -6.17 21.94
N LYS A 330 0.36 -4.86 22.20
CA LYS A 330 -0.28 -4.19 23.35
C LYS A 330 -1.59 -3.46 22.99
N ILE A 331 -1.96 -3.39 21.70
CA ILE A 331 -3.19 -2.75 21.24
C ILE A 331 -4.38 -3.69 21.37
#